data_3336a2512861d599ddddc6807ad71661
#
_entry.id   3336a2512861d599ddddc6807ad71661
#
_cell.length_a   1.000
_cell.length_b   1.000
_cell.length_c   1.000
_cell.angle_alpha   90.00
_cell.angle_beta   90.00
_cell.angle_gamma   90.00
#
_symmetry.space_group_name_H-M   'P 1'
#
loop_
_entity.id
_entity.type
_entity.pdbx_description
1 polymer ?
#
loop_
_entity_poly.entity_id
_entity_poly.type
_entity_poly.pdbx_seq_one_letter_code
_entity_poly.pdbx_strand_id
1 'polypeptide(L)'
;MRTRAAVAVKAGAPLEIMEVNLEGPRAGEVLVEIRATGICHTDEFTLSGADPEGLFPAILGHEGAGVVVEVGAGVTSLKPGDHVIPLYTPECRQCPSCLSRKTNLCTAIRATQGQGLMPDGTTRFRDRKSVA
;
A
#
# COMPACT_ATOMS: atom_id res chain seq x y z
N MET A 1 5.10 -13.48 7.45
CA MET A 1 5.16 -14.48 6.36
C MET A 1 6.13 -14.04 5.28
N ARG A 2 6.72 -14.96 4.52
CA ARG A 2 7.49 -14.59 3.33
C ARG A 2 6.59 -14.55 2.10
N THR A 3 6.79 -13.53 1.27
CA THR A 3 6.09 -13.34 -0.01
C THR A 3 7.04 -12.78 -1.05
N ARG A 4 6.64 -12.75 -2.31
CA ARG A 4 7.44 -12.16 -3.39
C ARG A 4 6.85 -10.84 -3.83
N ALA A 5 7.71 -9.89 -4.14
CA ALA A 5 7.31 -8.59 -4.65
C ALA A 5 8.23 -8.14 -5.79
N ALA A 6 7.69 -7.34 -6.68
CA ALA A 6 8.48 -6.58 -7.65
C ALA A 6 8.93 -5.27 -6.98
N VAL A 7 10.22 -5.14 -6.74
CA VAL A 7 10.81 -4.04 -5.98
C VAL A 7 11.54 -3.09 -6.92
N ALA A 8 11.17 -1.81 -6.87
CA ALA A 8 11.92 -0.72 -7.47
C ALA A 8 13.08 -0.36 -6.54
N VAL A 9 14.27 -0.85 -6.82
CA VAL A 9 15.44 -0.69 -5.94
C VAL A 9 16.00 0.73 -6.00
N LYS A 10 15.99 1.33 -7.18
CA LYS A 10 16.43 2.72 -7.44
C LYS A 10 15.78 3.27 -8.69
N ALA A 11 15.77 4.60 -8.79
CA ALA A 11 15.26 5.28 -9.97
C ALA A 11 15.97 4.82 -11.27
N GLY A 12 15.20 4.60 -12.32
CA GLY A 12 15.67 4.21 -13.65
C GLY A 12 16.23 2.81 -13.78
N ALA A 13 16.17 2.00 -12.72
CA ALA A 13 16.56 0.59 -12.77
C ALA A 13 15.37 -0.33 -13.06
N PRO A 14 15.57 -1.51 -13.65
CA PRO A 14 14.54 -2.51 -13.77
C PRO A 14 14.00 -2.94 -12.40
N LEU A 15 12.74 -3.35 -12.36
CA LEU A 15 12.16 -3.99 -11.16
C LEU A 15 12.85 -5.32 -10.87
N GLU A 16 13.12 -5.58 -9.60
CA GLU A 16 13.69 -6.85 -9.14
C GLU A 16 12.63 -7.67 -8.39
N ILE A 17 12.49 -8.95 -8.76
CA ILE A 17 11.63 -9.86 -8.01
C ILE A 17 12.37 -10.35 -6.78
N MET A 18 11.91 -9.97 -5.60
CA MET A 18 12.55 -10.26 -4.34
C MET A 18 11.62 -10.98 -3.37
N GLU A 19 12.18 -11.82 -2.50
CA GLU A 19 11.47 -12.26 -1.31
C GLU A 19 11.49 -11.15 -0.27
N VAL A 20 10.33 -10.87 0.30
CA VAL A 20 10.14 -9.89 1.37
C VAL A 20 9.39 -10.52 2.55
N ASN A 21 9.71 -10.06 3.76
CA ASN A 21 9.00 -10.48 4.96
C ASN A 21 7.85 -9.50 5.24
N LEU A 22 6.62 -10.01 5.24
CA LEU A 22 5.41 -9.26 5.54
C LEU A 22 4.87 -9.68 6.91
N GLU A 23 4.57 -8.71 7.77
CA GLU A 23 3.85 -8.95 9.02
C GLU A 23 2.39 -9.33 8.74
N GLY A 24 1.77 -9.99 9.73
CA GLY A 24 0.32 -10.15 9.75
C GLY A 24 -0.40 -8.83 10.02
N PRO A 25 -1.73 -8.78 9.80
CA PRO A 25 -2.50 -7.57 9.99
C PRO A 25 -2.61 -7.23 11.48
N ARG A 26 -2.37 -5.97 11.83
CA ARG A 26 -2.60 -5.42 13.17
C ARG A 26 -4.08 -5.07 13.36
N ALA A 27 -4.42 -4.53 14.54
CA ALA A 27 -5.78 -4.07 14.81
C ALA A 27 -6.24 -3.05 13.74
N GLY A 28 -7.42 -3.28 13.17
CA GLY A 28 -8.00 -2.45 12.12
C GLY A 28 -7.45 -2.72 10.71
N GLU A 29 -6.54 -3.67 10.52
CA GLU A 29 -5.93 -4.00 9.25
C GLU A 29 -6.44 -5.33 8.69
N VAL A 30 -6.26 -5.52 7.40
CA VAL A 30 -6.54 -6.80 6.73
C VAL A 30 -5.33 -7.24 5.92
N LEU A 31 -5.13 -8.55 5.80
CA LEU A 31 -4.17 -9.15 4.89
C LEU A 31 -4.90 -9.60 3.62
N VAL A 32 -4.44 -9.12 2.48
CA VAL A 32 -5.04 -9.41 1.17
C VAL A 32 -4.06 -10.22 0.32
N GLU A 33 -4.52 -11.33 -0.22
CA GLU A 33 -3.82 -12.06 -1.27
C GLU A 33 -4.15 -11.41 -2.61
N ILE A 34 -3.18 -10.72 -3.21
CA ILE A 34 -3.35 -10.06 -4.51
C ILE A 34 -3.49 -11.11 -5.60
N ARG A 35 -4.54 -10.99 -6.41
CA ARG A 35 -4.87 -11.88 -7.53
C ARG A 35 -4.68 -11.23 -8.90
N ALA A 36 -4.80 -9.92 -8.96
CA ALA A 36 -4.61 -9.14 -10.17
C ALA A 36 -4.12 -7.74 -9.82
N THR A 37 -3.41 -7.11 -10.72
CA THR A 37 -3.02 -5.71 -10.61
C THR A 37 -3.04 -5.04 -11.98
N GLY A 38 -3.47 -3.79 -12.04
CA GLY A 38 -3.27 -2.92 -13.19
C GLY A 38 -1.85 -2.35 -13.20
N ILE A 39 -1.45 -1.82 -14.34
CA ILE A 39 -0.21 -1.07 -14.52
C ILE A 39 -0.58 0.35 -14.86
N CYS A 40 -0.21 1.29 -14.01
CA CYS A 40 -0.49 2.70 -14.18
C CYS A 40 0.76 3.47 -14.66
N HIS A 41 0.55 4.50 -15.46
CA HIS A 41 1.64 5.39 -15.88
C HIS A 41 2.30 6.12 -14.70
N THR A 42 1.59 6.28 -13.59
CA THR A 42 2.13 6.84 -12.34
C THR A 42 3.27 5.99 -11.79
N ASP A 43 3.18 4.68 -11.90
CA ASP A 43 4.25 3.77 -11.46
C ASP A 43 5.49 3.95 -12.31
N GLU A 44 5.34 4.10 -13.62
CA GLU A 44 6.43 4.40 -14.56
C GLU A 44 7.06 5.77 -14.27
N PHE A 45 6.24 6.79 -14.00
CA PHE A 45 6.70 8.11 -13.64
C PHE A 45 7.61 8.10 -12.41
N THR A 46 7.19 7.37 -11.37
CA THR A 46 7.99 7.18 -10.16
C THR A 46 9.25 6.36 -10.46
N LEU A 47 9.11 5.21 -11.15
CA LEU A 47 10.23 4.32 -11.47
C LEU A 47 11.30 5.01 -12.31
N SER A 48 10.92 5.88 -13.23
CA SER A 48 11.85 6.65 -14.06
C SER A 48 12.71 7.64 -13.27
N GLY A 49 12.29 7.99 -12.05
CA GLY A 49 12.94 9.01 -11.23
C GLY A 49 12.48 10.44 -11.52
N ALA A 50 11.47 10.61 -12.38
CA ALA A 50 10.89 11.93 -12.68
C ALA A 50 10.00 12.45 -11.54
N ASP A 51 9.51 11.57 -10.67
CA ASP A 51 8.69 11.91 -9.52
C ASP A 51 9.57 12.47 -8.38
N PRO A 52 9.43 13.76 -8.02
CA PRO A 52 10.24 14.35 -6.95
C PRO A 52 9.89 13.80 -5.56
N GLU A 53 8.72 13.16 -5.40
CA GLU A 53 8.29 12.50 -4.15
C GLU A 53 8.63 11.00 -4.16
N GLY A 54 9.21 10.47 -5.22
CA GLY A 54 9.55 9.07 -5.35
C GLY A 54 10.57 8.62 -4.32
N LEU A 55 10.27 7.52 -3.63
CA LEU A 55 11.14 6.89 -2.64
C LEU A 55 11.60 5.52 -3.13
N PHE A 56 12.85 5.18 -2.81
CA PHE A 56 13.46 3.90 -3.17
C PHE A 56 14.25 3.34 -1.98
N PRO A 57 14.24 2.01 -1.79
CA PRO A 57 13.49 1.01 -2.54
C PRO A 57 11.99 1.05 -2.24
N ALA A 58 11.14 0.73 -3.23
CA ALA A 58 9.69 0.74 -3.09
C ALA A 58 9.01 -0.44 -3.81
N ILE A 59 7.87 -0.89 -3.31
CA ILE A 59 6.94 -1.74 -4.07
C ILE A 59 5.90 -0.81 -4.66
N LEU A 60 5.98 -0.58 -5.96
CA LEU A 60 5.04 0.26 -6.68
C LEU A 60 3.78 -0.52 -7.03
N GLY A 61 2.70 0.20 -7.29
CA GLY A 61 1.41 -0.36 -7.68
C GLY A 61 0.29 0.03 -6.72
N HIS A 62 -0.83 0.49 -7.27
CA HIS A 62 -2.00 0.95 -6.51
C HIS A 62 -3.33 0.48 -7.14
N GLU A 63 -3.26 -0.39 -8.12
CA GLU A 63 -4.43 -0.92 -8.84
C GLU A 63 -4.60 -2.42 -8.57
N GLY A 64 -4.40 -2.82 -7.32
CA GLY A 64 -4.54 -4.22 -6.92
C GLY A 64 -5.99 -4.65 -6.76
N ALA A 65 -6.23 -5.94 -6.98
CA ALA A 65 -7.47 -6.62 -6.60
C ALA A 65 -7.11 -7.97 -5.96
N GLY A 66 -7.83 -8.37 -4.94
CA GLY A 66 -7.48 -9.59 -4.22
C GLY A 66 -8.57 -10.10 -3.31
N VAL A 67 -8.19 -11.08 -2.51
CA VAL A 67 -9.06 -11.76 -1.56
C VAL A 67 -8.50 -11.57 -0.16
N VAL A 68 -9.34 -11.18 0.78
CA VAL A 68 -8.97 -11.10 2.19
C VAL A 68 -8.66 -12.50 2.71
N VAL A 69 -7.47 -12.68 3.29
CA VAL A 69 -7.05 -13.97 3.89
C VAL A 69 -7.02 -13.94 5.40
N GLU A 70 -6.80 -12.76 5.99
CA GLU A 70 -6.78 -12.58 7.45
C GLU A 70 -7.26 -11.17 7.80
N VAL A 71 -7.91 -11.03 8.95
CA VAL A 71 -8.35 -9.74 9.49
C VAL A 71 -7.77 -9.52 10.88
N GLY A 72 -7.33 -8.31 11.15
CA GLY A 72 -6.85 -7.88 12.46
C GLY A 72 -7.99 -7.61 13.45
N ALA A 73 -7.64 -7.46 14.70
CA ALA A 73 -8.61 -7.17 15.76
C ALA A 73 -9.43 -5.92 15.45
N GLY A 74 -10.73 -5.97 15.74
CA GLY A 74 -11.66 -4.85 15.54
C GLY A 74 -12.16 -4.65 14.11
N VAL A 75 -11.69 -5.42 13.13
CA VAL A 75 -12.25 -5.39 11.77
C VAL A 75 -13.58 -6.15 11.77
N THR A 76 -14.67 -5.46 11.46
CA THR A 76 -16.03 -6.02 11.41
C THR A 76 -16.70 -5.91 10.04
N SER A 77 -16.14 -5.06 9.16
CA SER A 77 -16.69 -4.79 7.82
C SER A 77 -16.23 -5.76 6.74
N LEU A 78 -15.18 -6.54 7.02
CA LEU A 78 -14.59 -7.51 6.11
C LEU A 78 -14.31 -8.82 6.85
N LYS A 79 -14.28 -9.92 6.10
CA LYS A 79 -13.93 -11.25 6.59
C LYS A 79 -13.07 -12.01 5.58
N PRO A 80 -12.33 -13.04 6.00
CA PRO A 80 -11.63 -13.91 5.06
C PRO A 80 -12.57 -14.45 3.97
N GLY A 81 -12.08 -14.42 2.72
CA GLY A 81 -12.84 -14.79 1.53
C GLY A 81 -13.50 -13.61 0.81
N ASP A 82 -13.60 -12.44 1.40
CA ASP A 82 -14.14 -11.27 0.71
C ASP A 82 -13.20 -10.78 -0.40
N HIS A 83 -13.77 -10.44 -1.55
CA HIS A 83 -13.06 -9.86 -2.67
C HIS A 83 -12.98 -8.34 -2.48
N VAL A 84 -11.79 -7.79 -2.64
CA VAL A 84 -11.55 -6.37 -2.36
C VAL A 84 -10.68 -5.70 -3.43
N ILE A 85 -10.92 -4.42 -3.61
CA ILE A 85 -10.07 -3.51 -4.37
C ILE A 85 -9.67 -2.38 -3.41
N PRO A 86 -8.41 -2.26 -3.01
CA PRO A 86 -7.94 -1.16 -2.17
C PRO A 86 -8.10 0.18 -2.87
N LEU A 87 -8.57 1.18 -2.14
CA LEU A 87 -8.61 2.56 -2.63
C LEU A 87 -7.23 3.20 -2.53
N TYR A 88 -6.83 3.91 -3.58
CA TYR A 88 -5.57 4.67 -3.60
C TYR A 88 -5.49 5.70 -2.46
N THR A 89 -6.57 6.44 -2.21
CA THR A 89 -6.66 7.37 -1.09
C THR A 89 -7.68 6.87 -0.09
N PRO A 90 -7.25 6.14 0.96
CA PRO A 90 -8.17 5.73 2.02
C PRO A 90 -8.67 6.92 2.82
N GLU A 91 -9.86 6.78 3.39
CA GLU A 91 -10.51 7.82 4.19
C GLU A 91 -10.24 7.65 5.70
N CYS A 92 -9.89 8.73 6.39
CA CYS A 92 -9.75 8.72 7.84
C CYS A 92 -11.07 8.95 8.58
N ARG A 93 -12.12 9.42 7.88
CA ARG A 93 -13.47 9.77 8.39
C ARG A 93 -13.50 10.87 9.44
N GLN A 94 -12.41 11.58 9.67
CA GLN A 94 -12.27 12.58 10.72
C GLN A 94 -11.80 13.95 10.23
N CYS A 95 -11.02 14.01 9.14
CA CYS A 95 -10.52 15.27 8.61
C CYS A 95 -11.64 16.08 7.93
N PRO A 96 -11.46 17.39 7.74
CA PRO A 96 -12.48 18.25 7.11
C PRO A 96 -12.95 17.75 5.74
N SER A 97 -12.04 17.22 4.93
CA SER A 97 -12.38 16.65 3.61
C SER A 97 -13.30 15.44 3.74
N CYS A 98 -12.99 14.49 4.64
CA CYS A 98 -13.82 13.31 4.87
C CYS A 98 -15.20 13.72 5.43
N LEU A 99 -15.25 14.63 6.38
CA LEU A 99 -16.50 15.11 6.97
C LEU A 99 -17.37 15.86 5.96
N SER A 100 -16.76 16.49 4.95
CA SER A 100 -17.49 17.14 3.84
C SER A 100 -17.86 16.17 2.71
N ARG A 101 -17.70 14.86 2.91
CA ARG A 101 -17.95 13.78 1.94
C ARG A 101 -17.00 13.77 0.73
N LYS A 102 -15.91 14.52 0.78
CA LYS A 102 -14.84 14.49 -0.22
C LYS A 102 -13.70 13.56 0.24
N THR A 103 -14.04 12.30 0.48
CA THR A 103 -13.13 11.32 1.10
C THR A 103 -11.90 11.02 0.24
N ASN A 104 -12.02 11.15 -1.08
CA ASN A 104 -10.89 11.05 -2.02
C ASN A 104 -9.86 12.19 -1.85
N LEU A 105 -10.18 13.23 -1.07
CA LEU A 105 -9.29 14.34 -0.72
C LEU A 105 -8.84 14.26 0.75
N CYS A 106 -8.84 13.08 1.36
CA CYS A 106 -8.41 12.90 2.73
C CYS A 106 -7.02 13.47 2.96
N THR A 107 -6.91 14.46 3.84
CA THR A 107 -5.64 15.15 4.12
C THR A 107 -4.80 14.42 5.17
N ALA A 108 -5.44 13.68 6.08
CA ALA A 108 -4.73 12.97 7.14
C ALA A 108 -3.87 11.82 6.63
N ILE A 109 -4.35 11.11 5.61
CA ILE A 109 -3.63 9.95 5.06
C ILE A 109 -2.40 10.35 4.24
N ARG A 110 -2.40 11.55 3.67
CA ARG A 110 -1.32 12.00 2.80
C ARG A 110 0.04 12.07 3.50
N ALA A 111 0.05 12.30 4.80
CA ALA A 111 1.28 12.38 5.58
C ALA A 111 2.10 11.07 5.60
N THR A 112 1.44 9.93 5.45
CA THR A 112 2.08 8.61 5.49
C THR A 112 2.04 7.89 4.16
N GLN A 113 0.98 8.07 3.37
CA GLN A 113 0.81 7.40 2.08
C GLN A 113 1.94 7.71 1.10
N GLY A 114 2.33 8.97 0.92
CA GLY A 114 3.43 9.38 0.05
C GLY A 114 4.80 8.84 0.48
N GLN A 115 4.90 8.33 1.70
CA GLN A 115 6.10 7.69 2.25
C GLN A 115 6.02 6.15 2.22
N GLY A 116 4.96 5.59 1.65
CA GLY A 116 4.74 4.15 1.63
C GLY A 116 4.49 3.54 3.02
N LEU A 117 3.99 4.34 3.95
CA LEU A 117 3.76 3.93 5.34
C LEU A 117 2.27 3.75 5.63
N MET A 118 1.98 2.88 6.57
CA MET A 118 0.66 2.74 7.17
C MET A 118 0.33 3.99 8.01
N PRO A 119 -0.95 4.24 8.36
CA PRO A 119 -1.35 5.40 9.15
C PRO A 119 -0.63 5.56 10.50
N ASP A 120 -0.08 4.48 11.05
CA ASP A 120 0.72 4.50 12.28
C ASP A 120 2.19 4.93 12.07
N GLY A 121 2.55 5.31 10.84
CA GLY A 121 3.90 5.74 10.48
C GLY A 121 4.91 4.60 10.36
N THR A 122 4.47 3.35 10.31
CA THR A 122 5.34 2.17 10.17
C THR A 122 5.02 1.37 8.93
N THR A 123 6.00 0.59 8.45
CA THR A 123 5.78 -0.39 7.38
C THR A 123 5.47 -1.77 7.96
N ARG A 124 4.84 -2.63 7.16
CA ARG A 124 4.61 -4.04 7.49
C ARG A 124 5.67 -4.96 6.86
N PHE A 125 6.60 -4.40 6.10
CA PHE A 125 7.74 -5.11 5.57
C PHE A 125 8.93 -5.01 6.54
N ARG A 126 9.62 -6.14 6.81
CA ARG A 126 10.62 -6.26 7.90
C ARG A 126 12.06 -6.38 7.43
N ASP A 127 12.35 -6.43 6.15
CA ASP A 127 13.73 -6.56 5.70
C ASP A 127 14.46 -5.21 5.62
N ARG A 128 15.75 -5.21 5.97
CA ARG A 128 16.60 -4.01 5.94
C ARG A 128 16.77 -3.39 4.53
N LYS A 129 16.33 -4.08 3.50
CA LYS A 129 16.22 -3.58 2.12
C LYS A 129 14.78 -3.22 1.77
N SER A 130 13.94 -3.21 2.75
CA SER A 130 12.52 -3.03 2.61
C SER A 130 12.21 -1.58 2.40
N VAL A 131 11.72 -1.39 1.51
CA VAL A 131 10.58 -0.96 0.81
C VAL A 131 9.63 -0.18 1.73
N ALA A 132 9.60 1.08 1.47
CA ALA A 132 8.54 1.94 1.95
C ALA A 132 7.22 1.61 1.23
#